data_39d5b14908a7dc3dafc9376add6648dc
#
_entry.id   39d5b14908a7dc3dafc9376add6648dc
#
_cell.length_a   1.000
_cell.length_b   1.000
_cell.length_c   1.000
_cell.angle_alpha   90.00
_cell.angle_beta   90.00
_cell.angle_gamma   90.00
#
_symmetry.space_group_name_H-M   'P 1'
#
loop_
_entity.id
_entity.type
_entity.pdbx_description
1 polymer ?
#
loop_
_entity_poly.entity_id
_entity_poly.type
_entity_poly.pdbx_seq_one_letter_code
_entity_poly.pdbx_strand_id
1 'polypeptide(L)'
;MTPKEFKKTYWPDIAASCEETGLNPLFVAAQAALETGWGKSAIGHNLFGITATKKWRGAVKYVRTFEYFDDDKQGHRFPKVHSITQMPDGRYKYVVDRAFRDYTSVRECLTDHSRILLTERYAPAMPYKDDVYQFAYRVAACGYCTAKPADYAGLILKISKTLEKA
;
A
#
# COMPACT_ATOMS: atom_id res chain seq x y z
N MET A 1 2.38 -9.68 13.47
CA MET A 1 3.72 -10.32 13.50
C MET A 1 4.72 -9.35 14.11
N THR A 2 5.78 -9.85 14.71
CA THR A 2 6.96 -9.05 15.02
C THR A 2 7.72 -8.71 13.74
N PRO A 3 8.61 -7.69 13.73
CA PRO A 3 9.44 -7.40 12.56
C PRO A 3 10.25 -8.60 12.06
N LYS A 4 10.76 -9.42 12.98
CA LYS A 4 11.51 -10.64 12.65
C LYS A 4 10.64 -11.70 11.95
N GLU A 5 9.43 -11.92 12.46
CA GLU A 5 8.47 -12.85 11.83
C GLU A 5 8.02 -12.36 10.46
N PHE A 6 7.76 -11.05 10.33
CA PHE A 6 7.40 -10.43 9.06
C PHE A 6 8.52 -10.61 8.02
N LYS A 7 9.76 -10.31 8.40
CA LYS A 7 10.92 -10.50 7.54
C LYS A 7 11.08 -11.97 7.14
N LYS A 8 11.03 -12.89 8.10
CA LYS A 8 11.12 -14.33 7.83
C LYS A 8 10.04 -14.80 6.83
N THR A 9 8.82 -14.26 6.94
CA THR A 9 7.67 -14.69 6.13
C THR A 9 7.74 -14.13 4.70
N TYR A 10 8.05 -12.84 4.54
CA TYR A 10 7.85 -12.15 3.27
C TYR A 10 9.13 -11.78 2.53
N TRP A 11 10.27 -11.70 3.22
CA TRP A 11 11.54 -11.29 2.61
C TRP A 11 11.99 -12.17 1.44
N PRO A 12 11.87 -13.51 1.48
CA PRO A 12 12.29 -14.34 0.35
C PRO A 12 11.57 -13.97 -0.96
N ASP A 13 10.25 -13.78 -0.91
CA ASP A 13 9.46 -13.40 -2.09
C ASP A 13 9.75 -11.96 -2.52
N ILE A 14 9.91 -11.04 -1.56
CA ILE A 14 10.22 -9.63 -1.83
C ILE A 14 11.60 -9.51 -2.49
N ALA A 15 12.62 -10.15 -1.95
CA ALA A 15 13.97 -10.11 -2.49
C ALA A 15 14.01 -10.65 -3.92
N ALA A 16 13.40 -11.81 -4.15
CA ALA A 16 13.33 -12.42 -5.47
C ALA A 16 12.57 -11.53 -6.49
N SER A 17 11.45 -10.91 -6.08
CA SER A 17 10.73 -9.97 -6.94
C SER A 17 11.56 -8.73 -7.26
N CYS A 18 12.33 -8.23 -6.31
CA CYS A 18 13.17 -7.06 -6.50
C CYS A 18 14.41 -7.35 -7.37
N GLU A 19 14.94 -8.56 -7.33
CA GLU A 19 15.99 -9.00 -8.27
C GLU A 19 15.51 -8.93 -9.73
N GLU A 20 14.27 -9.35 -9.97
CA GLU A 20 13.66 -9.31 -11.31
C GLU A 20 13.35 -7.88 -11.79
N THR A 21 12.96 -6.99 -10.89
CA THR A 21 12.42 -5.66 -11.23
C THR A 21 13.42 -4.51 -11.03
N GLY A 22 14.50 -4.76 -10.31
CA GLY A 22 15.50 -3.76 -9.93
C GLY A 22 15.01 -2.77 -8.86
N LEU A 23 13.88 -3.03 -8.22
CA LEU A 23 13.40 -2.23 -7.10
C LEU A 23 14.19 -2.52 -5.82
N ASN A 24 14.20 -1.57 -4.90
CA ASN A 24 14.88 -1.73 -3.62
C ASN A 24 14.07 -2.64 -2.68
N PRO A 25 14.59 -3.81 -2.25
CA PRO A 25 13.83 -4.74 -1.42
C PRO A 25 13.50 -4.21 -0.03
N LEU A 26 14.36 -3.37 0.57
CA LEU A 26 14.07 -2.73 1.86
C LEU A 26 12.91 -1.74 1.74
N PHE A 27 12.84 -0.99 0.64
CA PHE A 27 11.72 -0.09 0.37
C PHE A 27 10.42 -0.88 0.21
N VAL A 28 10.40 -1.92 -0.62
CA VAL A 28 9.20 -2.73 -0.87
C VAL A 28 8.73 -3.42 0.42
N ALA A 29 9.67 -3.99 1.21
CA ALA A 29 9.35 -4.60 2.49
C ALA A 29 8.81 -3.58 3.51
N ALA A 30 9.38 -2.38 3.55
CA ALA A 30 8.94 -1.31 4.44
C ALA A 30 7.53 -0.81 4.06
N GLN A 31 7.22 -0.69 2.77
CA GLN A 31 5.85 -0.40 2.33
C GLN A 31 4.87 -1.48 2.77
N ALA A 32 5.16 -2.75 2.50
CA ALA A 32 4.31 -3.86 2.90
C ALA A 32 4.09 -3.92 4.42
N ALA A 33 5.14 -3.67 5.22
CA ALA A 33 5.04 -3.60 6.67
C ALA A 33 4.18 -2.41 7.14
N LEU A 34 4.32 -1.25 6.50
CA LEU A 34 3.53 -0.06 6.81
C LEU A 34 2.04 -0.29 6.51
N GLU A 35 1.73 -0.72 5.30
CA GLU A 35 0.34 -0.89 4.82
C GLU A 35 -0.42 -1.98 5.58
N THR A 36 0.27 -3.01 6.03
CA THR A 36 -0.34 -4.14 6.74
C THR A 36 -0.19 -4.10 8.26
N GLY A 37 0.47 -3.07 8.81
CA GLY A 37 0.81 -3.07 10.22
C GLY A 37 1.60 -4.32 10.63
N TRP A 38 2.69 -4.61 9.92
CA TRP A 38 3.49 -5.83 10.09
C TRP A 38 2.70 -7.12 9.84
N GLY A 39 1.88 -7.13 8.79
CA GLY A 39 1.10 -8.29 8.36
C GLY A 39 -0.17 -8.56 9.15
N LYS A 40 -0.52 -7.72 10.15
CA LYS A 40 -1.73 -7.90 10.97
C LYS A 40 -3.02 -7.64 10.19
N SER A 41 -2.98 -6.70 9.27
CA SER A 41 -4.13 -6.22 8.51
C SER A 41 -4.01 -6.55 7.02
N ALA A 42 -3.22 -7.56 6.64
CA ALA A 42 -3.13 -8.00 5.26
C ALA A 42 -4.48 -8.52 4.76
N ILE A 43 -4.88 -8.13 3.56
CA ILE A 43 -6.12 -8.58 2.92
C ILE A 43 -5.79 -9.79 2.04
N GLY A 44 -5.82 -10.99 2.63
CA GLY A 44 -5.30 -12.19 1.96
C GLY A 44 -3.83 -12.01 1.62
N HIS A 45 -3.47 -12.17 0.35
CA HIS A 45 -2.11 -11.95 -0.16
C HIS A 45 -1.82 -10.51 -0.60
N ASN A 46 -2.80 -9.59 -0.47
CA ASN A 46 -2.63 -8.18 -0.81
C ASN A 46 -1.90 -7.43 0.32
N LEU A 47 -0.61 -7.25 0.16
CA LEU A 47 0.27 -6.63 1.15
C LEU A 47 0.31 -5.09 1.06
N PHE A 48 -0.28 -4.50 0.04
CA PHE A 48 -0.18 -3.05 -0.22
C PHE A 48 -1.54 -2.34 -0.24
N GLY A 49 -2.63 -3.03 0.11
CA GLY A 49 -3.96 -2.44 0.08
C GLY A 49 -4.38 -1.98 -1.34
N ILE A 50 -3.93 -2.68 -2.38
CA ILE A 50 -4.22 -2.30 -3.76
C ILE A 50 -5.69 -2.52 -4.04
N THR A 51 -6.39 -1.44 -4.40
CA THR A 51 -7.82 -1.48 -4.71
C THR A 51 -8.09 -2.05 -6.10
N ALA A 52 -9.18 -2.78 -6.23
CA ALA A 52 -9.70 -3.24 -7.51
C ALA A 52 -10.47 -2.09 -8.18
N THR A 53 -9.90 -1.55 -9.23
CA THR A 53 -10.57 -0.53 -10.08
C THR A 53 -11.45 -1.20 -11.13
N LYS A 54 -12.25 -0.40 -11.87
CA LYS A 54 -13.05 -0.90 -13.01
C LYS A 54 -12.21 -1.59 -14.11
N LYS A 55 -10.91 -1.33 -14.15
CA LYS A 55 -9.98 -1.96 -15.10
C LYS A 55 -9.42 -3.30 -14.63
N TRP A 56 -9.54 -3.59 -13.33
CA TRP A 56 -9.09 -4.87 -12.78
C TRP A 56 -9.97 -6.01 -13.26
N ARG A 57 -9.37 -7.10 -13.73
CA ARG A 57 -10.07 -8.29 -14.28
C ARG A 57 -9.88 -9.54 -13.42
N GLY A 58 -9.05 -9.46 -12.38
CA GLY A 58 -8.81 -10.57 -11.46
C GLY A 58 -9.86 -10.67 -10.36
N ALA A 59 -9.65 -11.59 -9.43
CA ALA A 59 -10.50 -11.77 -8.25
C ALA A 59 -10.52 -10.53 -7.36
N VAL A 60 -11.63 -10.34 -6.66
CA VAL A 60 -11.88 -9.16 -5.80
C VAL A 60 -12.32 -9.63 -4.42
N LYS A 61 -11.76 -9.02 -3.40
CA LYS A 61 -12.17 -9.17 -2.02
C LYS A 61 -12.80 -7.86 -1.51
N TYR A 62 -14.01 -7.96 -1.00
CA TYR A 62 -14.71 -6.83 -0.40
C TYR A 62 -14.44 -6.78 1.09
N VAL A 63 -14.01 -5.61 1.58
CA VAL A 63 -13.72 -5.40 2.99
C VAL A 63 -14.49 -4.17 3.48
N ARG A 64 -15.20 -4.34 4.59
CA ARG A 64 -15.88 -3.23 5.25
C ARG A 64 -14.85 -2.34 5.92
N THR A 65 -14.89 -1.06 5.55
CA THR A 65 -14.02 0.00 6.07
C THR A 65 -14.85 1.24 6.40
N PHE A 66 -14.20 2.26 6.90
CA PHE A 66 -14.81 3.58 7.04
C PHE A 66 -13.89 4.65 6.45
N GLU A 67 -14.51 5.69 5.89
CA GLU A 67 -13.85 6.83 5.29
C GLU A 67 -14.50 8.12 5.80
N TYR A 68 -13.78 9.23 5.76
CA TYR A 68 -14.30 10.54 6.14
C TYR A 68 -14.23 11.49 4.96
N PHE A 69 -15.31 12.23 4.74
CA PHE A 69 -15.44 13.24 3.69
C PHE A 69 -16.10 14.49 4.25
N ASP A 70 -15.91 15.60 3.54
CA ASP A 70 -16.51 16.88 3.90
C ASP A 70 -17.99 17.00 3.48
N ASP A 71 -18.47 16.07 2.66
CA ASP A 71 -19.87 16.02 2.17
C ASP A 71 -20.44 14.60 2.18
N ASP A 72 -21.74 14.50 1.95
CA ASP A 72 -22.52 13.24 1.92
C ASP A 72 -22.76 12.66 0.51
N LYS A 73 -22.02 13.15 -0.52
CA LYS A 73 -22.24 12.82 -1.94
C LYS A 73 -21.21 11.84 -2.53
N GLN A 74 -20.36 11.25 -1.69
CA GLN A 74 -19.24 10.40 -2.12
C GLN A 74 -19.59 8.90 -2.27
N GLY A 75 -20.85 8.51 -2.02
CA GLY A 75 -21.28 7.10 -2.03
C GLY A 75 -21.02 6.37 -3.35
N HIS A 76 -21.06 7.08 -4.49
CA HIS A 76 -20.81 6.53 -5.82
C HIS A 76 -19.38 5.96 -6.00
N ARG A 77 -18.46 6.29 -5.10
CA ARG A 77 -17.05 5.83 -5.12
C ARG A 77 -16.88 4.40 -4.63
N PHE A 78 -17.90 3.84 -3.97
CA PHE A 78 -17.82 2.56 -3.28
C PHE A 78 -18.81 1.54 -3.85
N PRO A 79 -18.44 0.24 -3.85
CA PRO A 79 -19.36 -0.82 -4.25
C PRO A 79 -20.63 -0.87 -3.42
N LYS A 80 -20.51 -0.58 -2.11
CA LYS A 80 -21.65 -0.53 -1.19
C LYS A 80 -21.41 0.49 -0.07
N VAL A 81 -22.43 1.26 0.24
CA VAL A 81 -22.50 2.16 1.40
C VAL A 81 -23.46 1.55 2.42
N HIS A 82 -22.98 1.32 3.65
CA HIS A 82 -23.78 0.80 4.75
C HIS A 82 -24.44 1.92 5.56
N SER A 83 -23.67 2.99 5.81
CA SER A 83 -24.16 4.17 6.51
C SER A 83 -23.33 5.41 6.20
N ILE A 84 -23.97 6.57 6.31
CA ILE A 84 -23.35 7.90 6.26
C ILE A 84 -23.82 8.63 7.50
N THR A 85 -22.90 9.07 8.35
CA THR A 85 -23.20 9.75 9.62
C THR A 85 -22.40 11.04 9.72
N GLN A 86 -23.09 12.15 9.95
CA GLN A 86 -22.41 13.40 10.22
C GLN A 86 -21.76 13.37 11.60
N MET A 87 -20.49 13.70 11.65
CA MET A 87 -19.67 13.74 12.87
C MET A 87 -19.76 15.12 13.54
N PRO A 88 -19.45 15.23 14.85
CA PRO A 88 -19.46 16.51 15.56
C PRO A 88 -18.54 17.58 14.96
N ASP A 89 -17.48 17.19 14.25
CA ASP A 89 -16.56 18.09 13.56
C ASP A 89 -17.05 18.55 12.17
N GLY A 90 -18.26 18.15 11.78
CA GLY A 90 -18.92 18.49 10.52
C GLY A 90 -18.60 17.55 9.35
N ARG A 91 -17.60 16.66 9.49
CA ARG A 91 -17.32 15.65 8.47
C ARG A 91 -18.35 14.53 8.48
N TYR A 92 -18.39 13.79 7.38
CA TYR A 92 -19.27 12.64 7.23
C TYR A 92 -18.45 11.34 7.30
N LYS A 93 -18.82 10.45 8.21
CA LYS A 93 -18.29 9.10 8.31
C LYS A 93 -19.10 8.16 7.44
N TYR A 94 -18.44 7.56 6.48
CA TYR A 94 -18.97 6.52 5.61
C TYR A 94 -18.54 5.15 6.11
N VAL A 95 -19.48 4.25 6.34
CA VAL A 95 -19.19 2.82 6.51
C VAL A 95 -19.50 2.16 5.18
N VAL A 96 -18.47 1.61 4.53
CA VAL A 96 -18.54 1.16 3.13
C VAL A 96 -17.85 -0.18 2.95
N ASP A 97 -18.20 -0.89 1.89
CA ASP A 97 -17.37 -1.96 1.36
C ASP A 97 -16.43 -1.38 0.30
N ARG A 98 -15.12 -1.66 0.45
CA ARG A 98 -14.12 -1.37 -0.58
C ARG A 98 -13.72 -2.65 -1.28
N ALA A 99 -13.50 -2.55 -2.58
CA ALA A 99 -13.03 -3.65 -3.40
C ALA A 99 -11.49 -3.62 -3.44
N PHE A 100 -10.86 -4.69 -2.99
CA PHE A 100 -9.42 -4.89 -3.06
C PHE A 100 -9.10 -6.02 -4.05
N ARG A 101 -7.94 -5.91 -4.72
CA ARG A 101 -7.43 -7.00 -5.56
C ARG A 101 -7.15 -8.21 -4.68
N ASP A 102 -7.67 -9.36 -5.06
CA ASP A 102 -7.44 -10.63 -4.39
C ASP A 102 -6.45 -11.46 -5.21
N TYR A 103 -5.30 -11.75 -4.61
CA TYR A 103 -4.21 -12.46 -5.26
C TYR A 103 -4.14 -13.91 -4.79
N THR A 104 -3.71 -14.80 -5.67
CA THR A 104 -3.53 -16.22 -5.36
C THR A 104 -2.26 -16.50 -4.56
N SER A 105 -1.31 -15.56 -4.58
CA SER A 105 -0.04 -15.64 -3.85
C SER A 105 0.54 -14.27 -3.55
N VAL A 106 1.46 -14.23 -2.60
CA VAL A 106 2.28 -13.03 -2.31
C VAL A 106 3.09 -12.62 -3.54
N ARG A 107 3.59 -13.60 -4.30
CA ARG A 107 4.36 -13.35 -5.52
C ARG A 107 3.55 -12.61 -6.59
N GLU A 108 2.29 -13.00 -6.79
CA GLU A 108 1.38 -12.30 -7.70
C GLU A 108 1.14 -10.84 -7.26
N CYS A 109 0.94 -10.63 -5.96
CA CYS A 109 0.81 -9.29 -5.39
C CYS A 109 2.06 -8.43 -5.64
N LEU A 110 3.24 -8.97 -5.41
CA LEU A 110 4.53 -8.28 -5.64
C LEU A 110 4.73 -7.93 -7.11
N THR A 111 4.40 -8.85 -8.02
CA THR A 111 4.48 -8.60 -9.46
C THR A 111 3.57 -7.44 -9.87
N ASP A 112 2.36 -7.40 -9.37
CA ASP A 112 1.40 -6.33 -9.67
C ASP A 112 1.80 -4.99 -9.04
N HIS A 113 2.27 -4.99 -7.79
CA HIS A 113 2.82 -3.82 -7.12
C HIS A 113 4.02 -3.23 -7.88
N SER A 114 4.96 -4.08 -8.29
CA SER A 114 6.12 -3.66 -9.08
C SER A 114 5.69 -3.05 -10.43
N ARG A 115 4.70 -3.64 -11.09
CA ARG A 115 4.13 -3.10 -12.33
C ARG A 115 3.59 -1.68 -12.14
N ILE A 116 2.91 -1.41 -11.02
CA ILE A 116 2.39 -0.08 -10.68
C ILE A 116 3.54 0.91 -10.50
N LEU A 117 4.58 0.56 -9.74
CA LEU A 117 5.72 1.44 -9.49
C LEU A 117 6.59 1.68 -10.72
N LEU A 118 6.60 0.77 -11.68
CA LEU A 118 7.38 0.89 -12.92
C LEU A 118 6.64 1.64 -14.04
N THR A 119 5.47 2.22 -13.77
CA THR A 119 4.77 3.09 -14.72
C THR A 119 5.46 4.44 -14.88
N GLU A 120 5.17 5.15 -15.96
CA GLU A 120 5.70 6.51 -16.21
C GLU A 120 5.42 7.49 -15.08
N ARG A 121 4.32 7.31 -14.36
CA ARG A 121 3.96 8.13 -13.20
C ARG A 121 5.10 8.22 -12.18
N TYR A 122 5.80 7.12 -11.97
CA TYR A 122 6.88 7.02 -10.97
C TYR A 122 8.29 7.10 -11.59
N ALA A 123 8.39 7.35 -12.90
CA ALA A 123 9.69 7.51 -13.57
C ALA A 123 10.62 8.53 -12.89
N PRO A 124 10.12 9.68 -12.36
CA PRO A 124 10.99 10.62 -11.64
C PRO A 124 11.61 10.08 -10.36
N ALA A 125 11.05 9.01 -9.78
CA ALA A 125 11.59 8.37 -8.57
C ALA A 125 12.72 7.36 -8.89
N MET A 126 12.71 6.76 -10.08
CA MET A 126 13.61 5.65 -10.43
C MET A 126 15.10 5.95 -10.29
N PRO A 127 15.62 7.15 -10.59
CA PRO A 127 17.04 7.48 -10.36
C PRO A 127 17.47 7.37 -8.89
N TYR A 128 16.53 7.38 -7.95
CA TYR A 128 16.77 7.38 -6.50
C TYR A 128 16.47 6.03 -5.84
N LYS A 129 16.19 4.97 -6.61
CA LYS A 129 15.71 3.68 -6.09
C LYS A 129 16.66 2.99 -5.10
N ASP A 130 17.94 3.28 -5.16
CA ASP A 130 18.94 2.69 -4.27
C ASP A 130 19.04 3.39 -2.90
N ASP A 131 18.43 4.57 -2.75
CA ASP A 131 18.29 5.28 -1.48
C ASP A 131 16.85 5.20 -0.99
N VAL A 132 16.61 4.46 0.09
CA VAL A 132 15.26 4.20 0.63
C VAL A 132 14.50 5.49 0.93
N TYR A 133 15.14 6.50 1.54
CA TYR A 133 14.49 7.75 1.88
C TYR A 133 14.13 8.55 0.64
N GLN A 134 15.10 8.77 -0.26
CA GLN A 134 14.88 9.53 -1.49
C GLN A 134 13.86 8.87 -2.40
N PHE A 135 13.92 7.55 -2.52
CA PHE A 135 12.94 6.82 -3.32
C PHE A 135 11.53 6.96 -2.75
N ALA A 136 11.37 6.73 -1.44
CA ALA A 136 10.07 6.91 -0.75
C ALA A 136 9.53 8.33 -0.91
N TYR A 137 10.39 9.34 -0.74
CA TYR A 137 10.01 10.75 -0.93
C TYR A 137 9.48 11.00 -2.34
N ARG A 138 10.20 10.54 -3.37
CA ARG A 138 9.82 10.74 -4.78
C ARG A 138 8.58 9.96 -5.15
N VAL A 139 8.42 8.73 -4.68
CA VAL A 139 7.22 7.93 -4.89
C VAL A 139 6.00 8.62 -4.28
N ALA A 140 6.09 9.14 -3.06
CA ALA A 140 5.02 9.93 -2.44
C ALA A 140 4.75 11.22 -3.22
N ALA A 141 5.78 11.95 -3.66
CA ALA A 141 5.64 13.16 -4.47
C ALA A 141 4.96 12.89 -5.82
N CYS A 142 5.11 11.70 -6.38
CA CYS A 142 4.39 11.25 -7.58
C CYS A 142 2.92 10.87 -7.29
N GLY A 143 2.47 10.99 -6.04
CA GLY A 143 1.07 10.79 -5.66
C GLY A 143 0.72 9.35 -5.26
N TYR A 144 1.68 8.56 -4.78
CA TYR A 144 1.41 7.21 -4.25
C TYR A 144 0.46 7.24 -3.05
N CYS A 145 0.60 8.23 -2.18
CA CYS A 145 -0.23 8.43 -1.00
C CYS A 145 -0.58 9.91 -0.81
N THR A 146 -1.49 10.20 0.11
CA THR A 146 -1.92 11.57 0.45
C THR A 146 -1.05 12.22 1.53
N ALA A 147 -0.18 11.46 2.19
CA ALA A 147 0.76 11.97 3.18
C ALA A 147 1.78 12.93 2.55
N LYS A 148 2.31 13.85 3.36
CA LYS A 148 3.42 14.69 2.92
C LYS A 148 4.63 13.81 2.58
N PRO A 149 5.32 14.05 1.45
CA PRO A 149 6.44 13.20 1.03
C PRO A 149 7.51 12.99 2.10
N ALA A 150 7.88 14.02 2.87
CA ALA A 150 8.87 13.91 3.93
C ALA A 150 8.39 13.01 5.09
N ASP A 151 7.12 13.09 5.47
CA ASP A 151 6.56 12.28 6.55
C ASP A 151 6.52 10.79 6.13
N TYR A 152 6.06 10.53 4.91
CA TYR A 152 6.05 9.18 4.35
C TYR A 152 7.46 8.58 4.26
N ALA A 153 8.42 9.34 3.70
CA ALA A 153 9.80 8.91 3.58
C ALA A 153 10.45 8.63 4.94
N GLY A 154 10.15 9.46 5.95
CA GLY A 154 10.63 9.25 7.31
C GLY A 154 10.11 7.96 7.95
N LEU A 155 8.82 7.64 7.75
CA LEU A 155 8.22 6.38 8.20
C LEU A 155 8.84 5.18 7.50
N ILE A 156 8.95 5.21 6.18
CA ILE A 156 9.57 4.13 5.39
C ILE A 156 11.02 3.90 5.82
N LEU A 157 11.81 4.96 6.01
CA LEU A 157 13.20 4.83 6.47
C LEU A 157 13.28 4.21 7.88
N LYS A 158 12.40 4.61 8.80
CA LYS A 158 12.35 4.05 10.15
C LYS A 158 12.03 2.54 10.13
N ILE A 159 11.06 2.15 9.32
CA ILE A 159 10.66 0.74 9.16
C ILE A 159 11.78 -0.07 8.50
N SER A 160 12.43 0.46 7.46
CA SER A 160 13.53 -0.22 6.78
C SER A 160 14.70 -0.50 7.72
N LYS A 161 15.08 0.47 8.58
CA LYS A 161 16.12 0.28 9.62
C LYS A 161 15.72 -0.78 10.64
N THR A 162 14.43 -0.92 10.95
CA THR A 162 13.93 -1.98 11.83
C THR A 162 14.07 -3.35 11.15
N LEU A 163 13.76 -3.42 9.85
CA LEU A 163 13.91 -4.65 9.05
C LEU A 163 15.37 -5.07 8.88
N GLU A 164 16.32 -4.12 8.75
CA GLU A 164 17.74 -4.44 8.67
C GLU A 164 18.25 -5.13 9.95
N LYS A 165 17.75 -4.69 11.11
CA LYS A 165 18.14 -5.23 12.43
C LYS A 165 17.40 -6.52 12.80
N ALA A 166 16.32 -6.86 12.12
CA ALA A 166 15.51 -8.04 12.34
C ALA A 166 16.09 -9.25 11.58
#